data_d7caa806b98e2b128de1a918659cbda8
#
_entry.id   d7caa806b98e2b128de1a918659cbda8
#
_cell.length_a   1.000
_cell.length_b   1.000
_cell.length_c   1.000
_cell.angle_alpha   90.00
_cell.angle_beta   90.00
_cell.angle_gamma   90.00
#
_symmetry.space_group_name_H-M   'P 1'
#
loop_
_entity.id
_entity.type
_entity.pdbx_description
1 polymer ?
#
loop_
_entity_poly.entity_id
_entity_poly.type
_entity_poly.pdbx_seq_one_letter_code
_entity_poly.pdbx_strand_id
1 'polypeptide(L)'
;FLQALENYEKYSGRRIIIQSHKLKIMDFLVNLYNRSNRLELSEQILLRMLEIQKKLAENYWWIYLEDVAITQWRLGNLYVDMRRFNSAERLYSASLDTRSEFDREDIYRYRPATAQCQRSLGKLYEVHLKNYPKAEQCYRKSIEILQELCENEYERCNFIRSLQHSQLLLAHLHSDTSSEQDRPAN
;
A
#
# COMPACT_ATOMS: atom_id res chain seq x y z
N PHE A 1 22.44 -36.90 9.35
CA PHE A 1 21.81 -35.67 9.87
C PHE A 1 22.38 -34.43 9.19
N LEU A 2 23.72 -34.21 9.18
CA LEU A 2 24.35 -33.05 8.51
C LEU A 2 24.04 -33.01 7.01
N GLN A 3 24.10 -34.15 6.31
CA GLN A 3 23.77 -34.21 4.88
C GLN A 3 22.29 -33.95 4.58
N ALA A 4 21.40 -34.30 5.52
CA ALA A 4 19.99 -33.94 5.42
C ALA A 4 19.76 -32.43 5.63
N LEU A 5 20.53 -31.81 6.53
CA LEU A 5 20.50 -30.36 6.80
C LEU A 5 21.02 -29.58 5.57
N GLU A 6 22.18 -29.96 5.04
CA GLU A 6 22.74 -29.38 3.81
C GLU A 6 21.80 -29.49 2.61
N ASN A 7 21.18 -30.65 2.43
CA ASN A 7 20.17 -30.84 1.39
C ASN A 7 18.94 -29.97 1.62
N TYR A 8 18.45 -29.86 2.86
CA TYR A 8 17.31 -28.99 3.19
C TYR A 8 17.63 -27.53 2.89
N GLU A 9 18.79 -27.00 3.29
CA GLU A 9 19.22 -25.65 2.99
C GLU A 9 19.37 -25.41 1.47
N LYS A 10 19.96 -26.35 0.75
CA LYS A 10 20.12 -26.29 -0.71
C LYS A 10 18.78 -26.32 -1.45
N TYR A 11 17.82 -27.12 -1.01
CA TYR A 11 16.51 -27.19 -1.64
C TYR A 11 15.57 -26.05 -1.23
N SER A 12 15.63 -25.59 0.03
CA SER A 12 14.87 -24.43 0.50
C SER A 12 15.35 -23.15 -0.19
N GLY A 13 16.66 -22.93 -0.29
CA GLY A 13 17.24 -21.81 -1.01
C GLY A 13 16.83 -21.76 -2.49
N ARG A 14 16.90 -22.91 -3.20
CA ARG A 14 16.43 -22.99 -4.58
C ARG A 14 14.94 -22.69 -4.71
N ARG A 15 14.12 -23.16 -3.78
CA ARG A 15 12.68 -22.91 -3.78
C ARG A 15 12.35 -21.42 -3.60
N ILE A 16 13.07 -20.72 -2.72
CA ILE A 16 12.92 -19.27 -2.53
C ILE A 16 13.31 -18.52 -3.80
N ILE A 17 14.46 -18.86 -4.41
CA ILE A 17 14.92 -18.24 -5.66
C ILE A 17 13.88 -18.40 -6.76
N ILE A 18 13.34 -19.61 -6.94
CA ILE A 18 12.30 -19.88 -7.94
C ILE A 18 11.05 -19.05 -7.65
N GLN A 19 10.61 -18.96 -6.41
CA GLN A 19 9.43 -18.16 -6.05
C GLN A 19 9.68 -16.66 -6.26
N SER A 20 10.87 -16.14 -5.95
CA SER A 20 11.20 -14.73 -6.18
C SER A 20 11.21 -14.38 -7.67
N HIS A 21 11.74 -15.25 -8.54
CA HIS A 21 11.65 -15.05 -9.99
C HIS A 21 10.21 -15.09 -10.50
N LYS A 22 9.41 -16.05 -9.98
CA LYS A 22 7.99 -16.14 -10.31
C LYS A 22 7.24 -14.88 -9.93
N LEU A 23 7.48 -14.34 -8.74
CA LEU A 23 6.87 -13.07 -8.29
C LEU A 23 7.26 -11.90 -9.20
N LYS A 24 8.52 -11.81 -9.65
CA LYS A 24 8.95 -10.77 -10.61
C LYS A 24 8.24 -10.87 -11.95
N ILE A 25 8.05 -12.08 -12.48
CA ILE A 25 7.30 -12.30 -13.74
C ILE A 25 5.84 -11.90 -13.55
N MET A 26 5.23 -12.28 -12.43
CA MET A 26 3.85 -11.93 -12.09
C MET A 26 3.69 -10.42 -11.96
N ASP A 27 4.66 -9.72 -11.36
CA ASP A 27 4.68 -8.25 -11.26
C ASP A 27 4.69 -7.58 -12.64
N PHE A 28 5.52 -8.07 -13.56
CA PHE A 28 5.55 -7.60 -14.93
C PHE A 28 4.19 -7.80 -15.63
N LEU A 29 3.56 -8.97 -15.46
CA LEU A 29 2.24 -9.25 -16.04
C LEU A 29 1.15 -8.35 -15.47
N VAL A 30 1.16 -8.08 -14.16
CA VAL A 30 0.22 -7.11 -13.53
C VAL A 30 0.34 -5.73 -14.19
N ASN A 31 1.57 -5.25 -14.36
CA ASN A 31 1.81 -3.94 -14.99
C ASN A 31 1.32 -3.92 -16.45
N LEU A 32 1.53 -5.02 -17.20
CA LEU A 32 1.05 -5.17 -18.57
C LEU A 32 -0.47 -5.18 -18.65
N TYR A 33 -1.14 -5.96 -17.77
CA TYR A 33 -2.59 -6.05 -17.75
C TYR A 33 -3.26 -4.74 -17.30
N ASN A 34 -2.70 -4.05 -16.33
CA ASN A 34 -3.19 -2.73 -15.91
C ASN A 34 -3.13 -1.73 -17.08
N ARG A 35 -2.00 -1.68 -17.81
CA ARG A 35 -1.85 -0.80 -18.99
C ARG A 35 -2.81 -1.14 -20.11
N SER A 36 -3.16 -2.40 -20.28
CA SER A 36 -4.11 -2.88 -21.29
C SER A 36 -5.56 -2.91 -20.80
N ASN A 37 -5.84 -2.34 -19.62
CA ASN A 37 -7.16 -2.31 -18.98
C ASN A 37 -7.81 -3.69 -18.78
N ARG A 38 -6.98 -4.73 -18.61
CA ARG A 38 -7.44 -6.11 -18.33
C ARG A 38 -7.45 -6.34 -16.82
N LEU A 39 -8.37 -5.67 -16.12
CA LEU A 39 -8.37 -5.58 -14.66
C LEU A 39 -8.61 -6.93 -13.97
N GLU A 40 -9.46 -7.80 -14.54
CA GLU A 40 -9.75 -9.12 -13.99
C GLU A 40 -8.52 -10.05 -14.04
N LEU A 41 -7.72 -9.97 -15.10
CA LEU A 41 -6.47 -10.75 -15.19
C LEU A 41 -5.42 -10.23 -14.20
N SER A 42 -5.35 -8.91 -14.02
CA SER A 42 -4.50 -8.30 -13.00
C SER A 42 -4.91 -8.73 -11.58
N GLU A 43 -6.22 -8.76 -11.29
CA GLU A 43 -6.77 -9.23 -10.02
C GLU A 43 -6.31 -10.67 -9.71
N GLN A 44 -6.51 -11.59 -10.66
CA GLN A 44 -6.13 -13.00 -10.50
C GLN A 44 -4.65 -13.16 -10.16
N ILE A 45 -3.79 -12.41 -10.85
CA ILE A 45 -2.34 -12.48 -10.60
C ILE A 45 -1.98 -11.88 -9.25
N LEU A 46 -2.52 -10.72 -8.89
CA LEU A 46 -2.25 -10.08 -7.60
C LEU A 46 -2.73 -10.94 -6.42
N LEU A 47 -3.90 -11.59 -6.52
CA LEU A 47 -4.38 -12.52 -5.50
C LEU A 47 -3.43 -13.71 -5.33
N ARG A 48 -2.95 -14.27 -6.44
CA ARG A 48 -1.97 -15.37 -6.40
C ARG A 48 -0.61 -14.93 -5.86
N MET A 49 -0.16 -13.71 -6.19
CA MET A 49 1.06 -13.13 -5.60
C MET A 49 0.92 -13.01 -4.09
N LEU A 50 -0.21 -12.47 -3.63
CA LEU A 50 -0.49 -12.29 -2.21
C LEU A 50 -0.48 -13.62 -1.45
N GLU A 51 -1.06 -14.68 -2.02
CA GLU A 51 -1.03 -16.02 -1.44
C GLU A 51 0.40 -16.57 -1.29
N ILE A 52 1.22 -16.43 -2.35
CA ILE A 52 2.62 -16.88 -2.33
C ILE A 52 3.41 -16.08 -1.30
N GLN A 53 3.28 -14.76 -1.29
CA GLN A 53 3.99 -13.87 -0.37
C GLN A 53 3.63 -14.14 1.09
N LYS A 54 2.35 -14.36 1.41
CA LYS A 54 1.92 -14.73 2.76
C LYS A 54 2.56 -16.04 3.22
N LYS A 55 2.57 -17.09 2.38
CA LYS A 55 3.23 -18.36 2.70
C LYS A 55 4.74 -18.21 2.88
N LEU A 56 5.38 -17.32 2.14
CA LEU A 56 6.80 -17.02 2.31
C LEU A 56 7.06 -16.21 3.59
N ALA A 57 6.17 -15.30 3.94
CA ALA A 57 6.26 -14.50 5.15
C ALA A 57 6.14 -15.33 6.44
N GLU A 58 5.48 -16.49 6.43
CA GLU A 58 5.43 -17.41 7.58
C GLU A 58 6.83 -17.84 8.07
N ASN A 59 7.78 -17.98 7.16
CA ASN A 59 9.15 -18.40 7.47
C ASN A 59 10.20 -17.31 7.29
N TYR A 60 9.89 -16.28 6.50
CA TYR A 60 10.82 -15.22 6.10
C TYR A 60 10.11 -13.85 6.17
N TRP A 61 9.46 -13.55 7.32
CA TRP A 61 8.63 -12.37 7.51
C TRP A 61 9.37 -11.06 7.18
N TRP A 62 10.63 -10.91 7.62
CA TRP A 62 11.46 -9.73 7.37
C TRP A 62 11.77 -9.44 5.90
N ILE A 63 11.58 -10.42 5.01
CA ILE A 63 11.79 -10.26 3.56
C ILE A 63 10.47 -9.97 2.86
N TYR A 64 9.39 -10.69 3.23
CA TYR A 64 8.17 -10.73 2.44
C TYR A 64 7.00 -9.96 3.04
N LEU A 65 7.07 -9.50 4.29
CA LEU A 65 5.95 -8.80 4.92
C LEU A 65 5.68 -7.45 4.24
N GLU A 66 6.73 -6.72 3.81
CA GLU A 66 6.59 -5.51 3.01
C GLU A 66 5.92 -5.80 1.66
N ASP A 67 6.33 -6.87 0.98
CA ASP A 67 5.74 -7.28 -0.29
C ASP A 67 4.25 -7.63 -0.14
N VAL A 68 3.86 -8.27 0.97
CA VAL A 68 2.44 -8.51 1.32
C VAL A 68 1.69 -7.20 1.41
N ALA A 69 2.21 -6.21 2.17
CA ALA A 69 1.57 -4.91 2.33
C ALA A 69 1.47 -4.14 1.00
N ILE A 70 2.51 -4.19 0.17
CA ILE A 70 2.50 -3.57 -1.17
C ILE A 70 1.44 -4.22 -2.06
N THR A 71 1.35 -5.54 -2.07
CA THR A 71 0.38 -6.26 -2.90
C THR A 71 -1.06 -6.01 -2.44
N GLN A 72 -1.30 -5.92 -1.13
CA GLN A 72 -2.60 -5.52 -0.58
C GLN A 72 -2.98 -4.09 -1.04
N TRP A 73 -2.05 -3.13 -0.97
CA TRP A 73 -2.29 -1.76 -1.45
C TRP A 73 -2.57 -1.72 -2.96
N ARG A 74 -1.83 -2.49 -3.78
CA ARG A 74 -2.05 -2.58 -5.23
C ARG A 74 -3.42 -3.18 -5.58
N LEU A 75 -3.84 -4.22 -4.86
CA LEU A 75 -5.20 -4.78 -4.98
C LEU A 75 -6.25 -3.75 -4.58
N GLY A 76 -5.99 -2.95 -3.53
CA GLY A 76 -6.85 -1.83 -3.14
C GLY A 76 -7.05 -0.83 -4.29
N ASN A 77 -5.96 -0.40 -4.93
CA ASN A 77 -6.01 0.49 -6.09
C ASN A 77 -6.80 -0.13 -7.25
N LEU A 78 -6.52 -1.40 -7.57
CA LEU A 78 -7.23 -2.13 -8.62
C LEU A 78 -8.74 -2.20 -8.35
N TYR A 79 -9.14 -2.40 -7.09
CA TYR A 79 -10.56 -2.45 -6.72
C TYR A 79 -11.23 -1.08 -6.76
N VAL A 80 -10.49 0.02 -6.58
CA VAL A 80 -11.01 1.37 -6.88
C VAL A 80 -11.31 1.50 -8.37
N ASP A 81 -10.39 1.07 -9.25
CA ASP A 81 -10.59 1.09 -10.70
C ASP A 81 -11.78 0.21 -11.13
N MET A 82 -11.99 -0.91 -10.46
CA MET A 82 -13.13 -1.82 -10.66
C MET A 82 -14.42 -1.37 -9.95
N ARG A 83 -14.43 -0.20 -9.30
CA ARG A 83 -15.55 0.34 -8.50
C ARG A 83 -16.01 -0.55 -7.34
N ARG A 84 -15.12 -1.42 -6.84
CA ARG A 84 -15.36 -2.30 -5.68
C ARG A 84 -14.87 -1.63 -4.38
N PHE A 85 -15.46 -0.50 -4.01
CA PHE A 85 -14.94 0.42 -2.99
C PHE A 85 -14.82 -0.21 -1.59
N ASN A 86 -15.79 -1.02 -1.16
CA ASN A 86 -15.73 -1.69 0.14
C ASN A 86 -14.59 -2.72 0.22
N SER A 87 -14.26 -3.37 -0.90
CA SER A 87 -13.13 -4.29 -0.97
C SER A 87 -11.80 -3.54 -0.99
N ALA A 88 -11.75 -2.38 -1.65
CA ALA A 88 -10.60 -1.49 -1.63
C ALA A 88 -10.31 -0.98 -0.21
N GLU A 89 -11.33 -0.54 0.55
CA GLU A 89 -11.20 -0.11 1.94
C GLU A 89 -10.56 -1.20 2.80
N ARG A 90 -11.07 -2.44 2.71
CA ARG A 90 -10.53 -3.59 3.46
C ARG A 90 -9.06 -3.86 3.14
N LEU A 91 -8.68 -3.76 1.87
CA LEU A 91 -7.30 -4.02 1.44
C LEU A 91 -6.33 -2.92 1.85
N TYR A 92 -6.75 -1.66 1.79
CA TYR A 92 -5.93 -0.57 2.31
C TYR A 92 -5.75 -0.69 3.84
N SER A 93 -6.81 -1.02 4.57
CA SER A 93 -6.72 -1.27 6.01
C SER A 93 -5.79 -2.43 6.32
N ALA A 94 -5.93 -3.57 5.62
CA ALA A 94 -5.04 -4.72 5.78
C ALA A 94 -3.58 -4.37 5.44
N SER A 95 -3.33 -3.53 4.45
CA SER A 95 -1.98 -3.04 4.13
C SER A 95 -1.40 -2.19 5.25
N LEU A 96 -2.20 -1.33 5.87
CA LEU A 96 -1.78 -0.51 7.01
C LEU A 96 -1.52 -1.35 8.25
N ASP A 97 -2.37 -2.34 8.54
CA ASP A 97 -2.18 -3.28 9.65
C ASP A 97 -0.88 -4.06 9.48
N THR A 98 -0.64 -4.63 8.28
CA THR A 98 0.62 -5.33 7.96
C THR A 98 1.84 -4.41 8.14
N ARG A 99 1.75 -3.13 7.74
CA ARG A 99 2.84 -2.16 7.88
C ARG A 99 3.13 -1.79 9.33
N SER A 100 2.11 -1.76 10.19
CA SER A 100 2.28 -1.46 11.61
C SER A 100 3.18 -2.45 12.35
N GLU A 101 3.37 -3.64 11.80
CA GLU A 101 4.21 -4.69 12.38
C GLU A 101 5.72 -4.38 12.24
N PHE A 102 6.12 -3.58 11.23
CA PHE A 102 7.55 -3.30 10.96
C PHE A 102 7.92 -1.82 10.82
N ASP A 103 6.98 -0.89 10.93
CA ASP A 103 7.21 0.57 10.77
C ASP A 103 8.24 1.14 11.76
N ARG A 104 8.55 0.40 12.84
CA ARG A 104 9.49 0.85 13.89
C ARG A 104 10.95 0.51 13.60
N GLU A 105 11.24 -0.41 12.69
CA GLU A 105 12.60 -0.92 12.46
C GLU A 105 13.42 0.00 11.56
N ASP A 106 12.83 0.49 10.45
CA ASP A 106 13.46 1.44 9.54
C ASP A 106 12.42 2.43 9.02
N ILE A 107 12.31 3.57 9.72
CA ILE A 107 11.29 4.58 9.45
C ILE A 107 11.41 5.18 8.05
N TYR A 108 12.63 5.38 7.55
CA TYR A 108 12.84 5.98 6.22
C TYR A 108 12.50 5.02 5.08
N ARG A 109 12.62 3.73 5.33
CA ARG A 109 12.32 2.70 4.35
C ARG A 109 10.80 2.42 4.23
N TYR A 110 10.12 2.26 5.35
CA TYR A 110 8.75 1.72 5.36
C TYR A 110 7.66 2.79 5.49
N ARG A 111 7.89 3.82 6.29
CA ARG A 111 6.87 4.85 6.57
C ARG A 111 6.44 5.68 5.35
N PRO A 112 7.28 5.96 4.33
CA PRO A 112 6.80 6.63 3.12
C PRO A 112 5.67 5.90 2.41
N ALA A 113 5.73 4.58 2.37
CA ALA A 113 4.69 3.74 1.78
C ALA A 113 3.43 3.67 2.67
N THR A 114 3.57 3.76 4.00
CA THR A 114 2.45 3.91 4.94
C THR A 114 1.72 5.22 4.69
N ALA A 115 2.44 6.34 4.57
CA ALA A 115 1.85 7.64 4.24
C ALA A 115 1.13 7.62 2.89
N GLN A 116 1.68 6.94 1.88
CA GLN A 116 1.03 6.77 0.59
C GLN A 116 -0.26 5.96 0.69
N CYS A 117 -0.27 4.89 1.47
CA CYS A 117 -1.46 4.07 1.70
C CYS A 117 -2.55 4.88 2.42
N GLN A 118 -2.20 5.68 3.43
CA GLN A 118 -3.12 6.61 4.09
C GLN A 118 -3.75 7.59 3.10
N ARG A 119 -2.97 8.20 2.20
CA ARG A 119 -3.51 9.07 1.15
C ARG A 119 -4.47 8.36 0.21
N SER A 120 -4.15 7.12 -0.19
CA SER A 120 -5.03 6.33 -1.07
C SER A 120 -6.36 6.04 -0.40
N LEU A 121 -6.35 5.68 0.89
CA LEU A 121 -7.54 5.45 1.69
C LEU A 121 -8.33 6.75 1.91
N GLY A 122 -7.65 7.86 2.17
CA GLY A 122 -8.26 9.19 2.27
C GLY A 122 -9.03 9.57 1.00
N LYS A 123 -8.41 9.41 -0.18
CA LYS A 123 -9.07 9.63 -1.48
C LYS A 123 -10.28 8.72 -1.69
N LEU A 124 -10.21 7.47 -1.28
CA LEU A 124 -11.34 6.54 -1.36
C LEU A 124 -12.52 7.06 -0.53
N TYR A 125 -12.27 7.51 0.71
CA TYR A 125 -13.31 8.07 1.57
C TYR A 125 -13.87 9.38 1.03
N GLU A 126 -13.04 10.30 0.53
CA GLU A 126 -13.46 11.58 -0.02
C GLU A 126 -14.30 11.42 -1.29
N VAL A 127 -13.74 10.75 -2.28
CA VAL A 127 -14.28 10.75 -3.65
C VAL A 127 -15.43 9.75 -3.80
N HIS A 128 -15.29 8.55 -3.24
CA HIS A 128 -16.20 7.45 -3.53
C HIS A 128 -17.15 7.11 -2.39
N LEU A 129 -16.70 7.17 -1.14
CA LEU A 129 -17.51 6.81 0.02
C LEU A 129 -18.16 8.04 0.70
N LYS A 130 -17.76 9.26 0.30
CA LYS A 130 -18.27 10.53 0.84
C LYS A 130 -18.20 10.62 2.36
N ASN A 131 -17.16 10.00 2.95
CA ASN A 131 -16.90 10.01 4.38
C ASN A 131 -15.76 11.01 4.70
N TYR A 132 -16.11 12.30 4.70
CA TYR A 132 -15.15 13.38 4.87
C TYR A 132 -14.37 13.31 6.20
N PRO A 133 -14.98 12.97 7.35
CA PRO A 133 -14.23 12.82 8.60
C PRO A 133 -13.14 11.75 8.55
N LYS A 134 -13.42 10.58 7.93
CA LYS A 134 -12.41 9.54 7.74
C LYS A 134 -11.34 9.96 6.73
N ALA A 135 -11.70 10.68 5.68
CA ALA A 135 -10.75 11.22 4.71
C ALA A 135 -9.76 12.17 5.37
N GLU A 136 -10.27 13.12 6.18
CA GLU A 136 -9.44 14.06 6.94
C GLU A 136 -8.47 13.33 7.87
N GLN A 137 -8.95 12.34 8.63
CA GLN A 137 -8.10 11.54 9.51
C GLN A 137 -6.95 10.86 8.75
N CYS A 138 -7.24 10.29 7.59
CA CYS A 138 -6.23 9.64 6.76
C CYS A 138 -5.19 10.64 6.24
N TYR A 139 -5.62 11.80 5.76
CA TYR A 139 -4.70 12.83 5.28
C TYR A 139 -3.83 13.40 6.39
N ARG A 140 -4.39 13.65 7.60
CA ARG A 140 -3.62 14.08 8.77
C ARG A 140 -2.56 13.04 9.16
N LYS A 141 -2.88 11.76 9.23
CA LYS A 141 -1.91 10.69 9.49
C LYS A 141 -0.79 10.65 8.45
N SER A 142 -1.14 10.83 7.17
CA SER A 142 -0.11 10.91 6.11
C SER A 142 0.82 12.11 6.29
N ILE A 143 0.27 13.28 6.70
CA ILE A 143 1.06 14.49 6.94
C ILE A 143 1.98 14.30 8.14
N GLU A 144 1.50 13.76 9.26
CA GLU A 144 2.28 13.47 10.46
C GLU A 144 3.50 12.60 10.13
N ILE A 145 3.28 11.47 9.43
CA ILE A 145 4.35 10.57 9.01
C ILE A 145 5.39 11.30 8.14
N LEU A 146 4.94 12.09 7.18
CA LEU A 146 5.83 12.78 6.25
C LEU A 146 6.57 13.95 6.89
N GLN A 147 5.98 14.61 7.88
CA GLN A 147 6.65 15.65 8.69
C GLN A 147 7.81 15.04 9.46
N GLU A 148 7.62 13.94 10.18
CA GLU A 148 8.68 13.24 10.89
C GLU A 148 9.83 12.85 9.95
N LEU A 149 9.52 12.35 8.73
CA LEU A 149 10.53 12.00 7.74
C LEU A 149 11.30 13.22 7.19
N CYS A 150 10.66 14.39 7.18
CA CYS A 150 11.27 15.64 6.73
C CYS A 150 12.12 16.34 7.82
N GLU A 151 12.12 15.88 9.07
CA GLU A 151 12.98 16.40 10.13
C GLU A 151 14.45 16.12 9.85
N ASN A 152 14.77 15.03 9.14
CA ASN A 152 16.13 14.74 8.70
C ASN A 152 16.45 15.57 7.44
N GLU A 153 17.44 16.47 7.56
CA GLU A 153 17.83 17.38 6.48
C GLU A 153 18.28 16.65 5.20
N TYR A 154 18.96 15.49 5.34
CA TYR A 154 19.45 14.71 4.20
C TYR A 154 18.30 14.04 3.42
N GLU A 155 17.24 13.63 4.10
CA GLU A 155 16.10 12.94 3.51
C GLU A 155 14.95 13.87 3.12
N ARG A 156 14.96 15.11 3.60
CA ARG A 156 13.89 16.11 3.39
C ARG A 156 13.51 16.27 1.92
N CYS A 157 14.48 16.35 1.02
CA CYS A 157 14.22 16.53 -0.41
C CYS A 157 13.42 15.38 -1.03
N ASN A 158 13.56 14.17 -0.48
CA ASN A 158 12.86 12.99 -0.98
C ASN A 158 11.37 12.99 -0.62
N PHE A 159 11.00 13.59 0.52
CA PHE A 159 9.63 13.49 1.05
C PHE A 159 8.82 14.78 0.95
N ILE A 160 9.46 15.94 0.74
CA ILE A 160 8.78 17.24 0.73
C ILE A 160 7.63 17.33 -0.29
N ARG A 161 7.80 16.75 -1.47
CA ARG A 161 6.73 16.73 -2.50
C ARG A 161 5.53 15.90 -2.04
N SER A 162 5.78 14.78 -1.37
CA SER A 162 4.73 13.92 -0.83
C SER A 162 4.00 14.59 0.31
N LEU A 163 4.71 15.34 1.16
CA LEU A 163 4.14 16.15 2.23
C LEU A 163 3.24 17.24 1.66
N GLN A 164 3.75 18.05 0.72
CA GLN A 164 2.97 19.11 0.03
C GLN A 164 1.71 18.55 -0.63
N HIS A 165 1.81 17.39 -1.26
CA HIS A 165 0.64 16.74 -1.88
C HIS A 165 -0.41 16.34 -0.83
N SER A 166 0.00 15.79 0.33
CA SER A 166 -0.94 15.44 1.40
C SER A 166 -1.60 16.67 2.01
N GLN A 167 -0.84 17.76 2.19
CA GLN A 167 -1.36 19.04 2.68
C GLN A 167 -2.38 19.66 1.69
N LEU A 168 -2.10 19.58 0.39
CA LEU A 168 -3.01 20.07 -0.65
C LEU A 168 -4.33 19.29 -0.65
N LEU A 169 -4.29 17.97 -0.50
CA LEU A 169 -5.50 17.15 -0.41
C LEU A 169 -6.34 17.50 0.81
N LEU A 170 -5.73 17.74 1.95
CA LEU A 170 -6.43 18.17 3.15
C LEU A 170 -7.06 19.56 2.98
N ALA A 171 -6.34 20.51 2.39
CA ALA A 171 -6.85 21.84 2.12
C ALA A 171 -8.05 21.82 1.14
N HIS A 172 -7.98 21.01 0.11
CA HIS A 172 -9.08 20.80 -0.86
C HIS A 172 -10.33 20.24 -0.18
N LEU A 173 -10.15 19.20 0.66
CA LEU A 173 -11.24 18.60 1.43
C LEU A 173 -11.98 19.65 2.28
N HIS A 174 -11.25 20.56 2.95
CA HIS A 174 -11.85 21.61 3.79
C HIS A 174 -12.60 22.65 2.94
N SER A 175 -12.10 23.00 1.74
CA SER A 175 -12.79 23.93 0.85
C SER A 175 -14.11 23.35 0.33
N ASP A 176 -14.13 22.06 -0.02
CA ASP A 176 -15.32 21.39 -0.52
C ASP A 176 -16.39 21.24 0.56
N THR A 177 -15.99 20.87 1.78
CA THR A 177 -16.94 20.74 2.90
C THR A 177 -17.54 22.07 3.32
N SER A 178 -16.79 23.16 3.25
CA SER A 178 -17.30 24.51 3.53
C SER A 178 -18.32 24.95 2.49
N SER A 179 -18.06 24.67 1.21
CA SER A 179 -18.97 25.03 0.11
C SER A 179 -20.29 24.23 0.09
N GLU A 180 -20.30 23.03 0.66
CA GLU A 180 -21.52 22.21 0.81
C GLU A 180 -22.41 22.72 1.98
N GLN A 181 -21.81 23.25 3.04
CA GLN A 181 -22.54 23.81 4.19
C GLN A 181 -23.24 25.14 3.87
N ASP A 182 -22.70 25.92 2.92
CA ASP A 182 -23.24 27.23 2.50
C ASP A 182 -24.34 27.12 1.42
N ARG A 183 -24.71 25.92 0.98
CA ARG A 183 -25.84 25.74 0.05
C ARG A 183 -27.14 25.87 0.81
N PRO A 184 -28.03 26.85 0.47
CA PRO A 184 -29.35 26.95 1.06
C PRO A 184 -30.13 25.66 0.78
N ALA A 185 -30.77 25.12 1.83
CA ALA A 185 -31.70 23.99 1.67
C ALA A 185 -32.87 24.45 0.77
N ASN A 186 -32.94 23.88 -0.42
CA ASN A 186 -34.08 24.06 -1.34
C ASN A 186 -35.22 23.13 -0.95
#